data_349ed93ca8d5fbb404dd4cc92a7b469e
#
_entry.id   349ed93ca8d5fbb404dd4cc92a7b469e
#
_cell.length_a   1.000
_cell.length_b   1.000
_cell.length_c   1.000
_cell.angle_alpha   90.00
_cell.angle_beta   90.00
_cell.angle_gamma   90.00
#
_symmetry.space_group_name_H-M   'P 1'
#
loop_
_entity.id
_entity.type
_entity.pdbx_description
1 polymer ?
#
loop_
_entity_poly.entity_id
_entity_poly.type
_entity_poly.pdbx_seq_one_letter_code
_entity_poly.pdbx_strand_id
1 'polypeptide(L)' 'MLWYLLRTWPGREEMLVKEIQKTVPSYLYQEVFVIYNERIWRRQGESIIHAEPLFPGCVFLT' A
#
# COMPACT_ATOMS: atom_id res chain seq x y z
N MET A 1 -4.01 -19.98 0.67
CA MET A 1 -3.32 -18.77 0.22
C MET A 1 -2.52 -18.21 1.38
N LEU A 2 -1.23 -18.00 1.18
CA LEU A 2 -0.34 -17.45 2.21
C LEU A 2 -0.11 -15.96 1.96
N TRP A 3 -0.22 -15.18 3.02
CA TRP A 3 0.07 -13.76 2.98
C TRP A 3 1.33 -13.50 3.78
N TYR A 4 2.19 -12.67 3.24
CA TYR A 4 3.39 -12.22 3.92
C TYR A 4 3.28 -10.74 4.23
N LEU A 5 3.71 -10.36 5.42
CA LEU A 5 3.74 -8.97 5.86
C LEU A 5 5.16 -8.46 5.83
N LEU A 6 5.39 -7.40 5.10
CA LEU A 6 6.67 -6.71 5.04
C LEU A 6 6.54 -5.37 5.73
N ARG A 7 7.55 -5.00 6.50
CA ARG A 7 7.55 -3.73 7.21
C ARG A 7 8.55 -2.76 6.61
N THR A 8 8.15 -1.50 6.51
CA THR A 8 8.99 -0.39 6.10
C THR A 8 8.62 0.84 6.95
N TRP A 9 9.26 1.95 6.68
CA TRP A 9 8.92 3.19 7.37
C TRP A 9 7.58 3.73 6.87
N PRO A 10 6.75 4.29 7.78
CA PRO A 10 5.52 4.95 7.36
C PRO A 10 5.82 6.03 6.32
N GLY A 11 5.03 6.06 5.25
CA GLY A 11 5.24 6.96 4.12
C GLY A 11 6.10 6.40 3.01
N ARG A 12 6.70 5.22 3.20
CA ARG A 12 7.56 4.57 2.19
C ARG A 12 6.98 3.27 1.65
N GLU A 13 5.72 2.98 1.92
CA GLU A 13 5.07 1.74 1.51
C GLU A 13 5.06 1.60 -0.02
N GLU A 14 4.71 2.67 -0.74
CA GLU A 14 4.68 2.65 -2.20
C GLU A 14 6.07 2.45 -2.80
N MET A 15 7.10 3.00 -2.17
CA MET A 15 8.47 2.80 -2.63
C MET A 15 8.88 1.33 -2.50
N LEU A 16 8.50 0.68 -1.40
CA LEU A 16 8.77 -0.73 -1.20
C LEU A 16 8.04 -1.58 -2.22
N VAL A 17 6.76 -1.26 -2.52
CA VAL A 17 6.00 -1.96 -3.55
C VAL A 17 6.72 -1.87 -4.89
N LYS A 18 7.16 -0.69 -5.28
CA LYS A 18 7.88 -0.50 -6.55
C LYS A 18 9.20 -1.25 -6.58
N GLU A 19 9.93 -1.26 -5.47
CA GLU A 19 11.19 -2.00 -5.36
C GLU A 19 10.98 -3.50 -5.53
N ILE A 20 9.95 -4.05 -4.90
CA ILE A 20 9.62 -5.46 -5.02
C ILE A 20 9.25 -5.81 -6.46
N GLN A 21 8.41 -5.00 -7.09
CA GLN A 21 8.01 -5.21 -8.48
C GLN A 21 9.19 -5.16 -9.45
N LYS A 22 10.21 -4.39 -9.09
CA LYS A 22 11.39 -4.18 -9.93
C LYS A 22 12.46 -5.24 -9.72
N THR A 23 12.67 -5.68 -8.47
CA THR A 23 13.78 -6.55 -8.09
C THR A 23 13.40 -8.01 -7.92
N VAL A 24 12.15 -8.29 -7.53
CA VAL A 24 11.69 -9.67 -7.30
C VAL A 24 10.97 -10.18 -8.54
N PRO A 25 11.37 -11.34 -9.10
CA PRO A 25 10.68 -11.89 -10.27
C PRO A 25 9.21 -12.16 -9.99
N SER A 26 8.36 -11.89 -10.96
CA SER A 26 6.90 -11.99 -10.82
C SER A 26 6.40 -13.40 -10.55
N TYR A 27 7.21 -14.43 -10.85
CA TYR A 27 6.83 -15.81 -10.59
C TYR A 27 6.97 -16.22 -9.12
N LEU A 28 7.62 -15.39 -8.28
CA LEU A 28 7.82 -15.66 -6.87
C LEU A 28 6.69 -15.14 -5.97
N TYR A 29 5.81 -14.31 -6.50
CA TYR A 29 4.65 -13.80 -5.75
C TYR A 29 3.49 -13.53 -6.70
N GLN A 30 2.27 -13.45 -6.15
CA GLN A 30 1.07 -13.13 -6.94
C GLN A 30 0.81 -11.63 -6.96
N GLU A 31 0.76 -11.01 -5.79
CA GLU A 31 0.50 -9.58 -5.66
C GLU A 31 1.35 -8.97 -4.55
N VAL A 32 1.67 -7.71 -4.72
CA VAL A 32 2.27 -6.87 -3.68
C VAL A 32 1.43 -5.59 -3.60
N PHE A 33 0.93 -5.27 -2.40
CA PHE A 33 -0.01 -4.16 -2.26
C PHE A 33 0.01 -3.56 -0.86
N VAL A 34 -0.59 -2.36 -0.78
CA VAL A 34 -0.81 -1.66 0.48
C VAL A 34 -2.33 -1.48 0.63
N ILE A 35 -2.85 -1.72 1.82
CA ILE A 35 -4.26 -1.52 2.11
C ILE A 35 -4.48 -0.07 2.54
N TYR A 36 -5.37 0.62 1.83
CA TYR A 36 -5.68 2.02 2.09
C TYR A 36 -7.05 2.18 2.72
N ASN A 37 -7.15 3.18 3.57
CA ASN A 37 -8.42 3.68 4.08
C ASN A 37 -8.72 5.00 3.39
N GLU A 38 -9.81 5.05 2.65
CA GLU A 38 -10.21 6.27 1.96
C GLU A 38 -11.19 7.07 2.82
N ARG A 39 -10.92 8.36 2.94
CA ARG A 39 -11.80 9.30 3.62
C ARG A 39 -12.24 10.37 2.66
N ILE A 40 -13.55 10.63 2.64
CA ILE A 40 -14.12 11.69 1.83
C ILE A 40 -14.44 12.86 2.76
N TRP A 41 -13.80 13.99 2.52
CA TRP A 41 -14.02 15.20 3.27
C TRP A 41 -14.72 16.21 2.37
N ARG A 42 -15.72 16.90 2.93
CA ARG A 42 -16.39 18.01 2.24
C ARG A 42 -15.96 19.32 2.87
N ARG A 43 -15.44 20.19 2.05
CA ARG A 43 -15.04 21.53 2.47
C ARG A 43 -15.49 22.53 1.42
N GLN A 44 -16.29 23.52 1.83
CA GLN A 44 -16.83 24.56 0.94
C GLN A 44 -17.56 23.99 -0.28
N GLY A 45 -18.29 22.90 -0.10
CA GLY A 45 -19.03 22.26 -1.18
C GLY A 45 -18.23 21.36 -2.10
N GLU A 46 -16.92 21.27 -1.91
CA GLU A 46 -16.06 20.38 -2.68
C GLU A 46 -15.77 19.08 -1.90
N SER A 47 -15.74 17.98 -2.63
CA SER A 47 -15.38 16.68 -2.06
C SER A 47 -13.89 16.44 -2.25
N ILE A 48 -13.17 16.20 -1.15
CA ILE A 48 -11.75 15.85 -1.18
C ILE A 48 -11.62 14.39 -0.76
N ILE A 49 -11.05 13.57 -1.64
CA ILE A 49 -10.78 12.17 -1.33
C ILE A 49 -9.36 12.08 -0.79
N HIS A 50 -9.24 11.59 0.43
CA HIS A 50 -7.95 11.41 1.09
C HIS A 50 -7.74 9.93 1.36
N ALA A 51 -6.67 9.35 0.79
CA ALA A 51 -6.31 7.94 1.00
C ALA A 51 -5.11 7.86 1.92
N GLU A 52 -5.26 7.11 3.02
CA GLU A 52 -4.20 6.87 3.99
C GLU A 52 -3.97 5.36 4.12
N PRO A 53 -2.72 4.90 4.33
CA PRO A 53 -2.50 3.49 4.63
C PRO A 53 -3.24 3.09 5.90
N LEU A 54 -4.03 2.03 5.81
CA LEU A 54 -4.76 1.49 6.96
C LEU A 54 -3.79 0.94 8.01
N PHE A 55 -2.69 0.36 7.54
CA PHE A 55 -1.61 -0.15 8.40
C PHE A 55 -0.31 0.54 7.99
N PRO A 56 0.04 1.69 8.61
CA PRO A 56 1.24 2.43 8.22
C PRO A 56 2.52 1.59 8.38
N GLY A 57 3.37 1.64 7.37
CA GLY A 57 4.61 0.89 7.36
C GLY A 57 4.47 -0.58 6.98
N CYS A 58 3.29 -1.02 6.54
CA CYS A 58 3.03 -2.42 6.20
C CYS A 58 2.75 -2.59 4.71
N VAL A 59 3.40 -3.58 4.11
CA VAL A 59 3.20 -3.97 2.72
C VAL A 59 2.85 -5.46 2.71
N PHE A 60 1.85 -5.84 1.95
CA PHE A 60 1.35 -7.19 1.89
C PHE A 60 1.79 -7.87 0.59
N LEU A 61 2.17 -9.13 0.71
CA LEU A 61 2.62 -9.96 -0.39
C LEU A 61 1.84 -11.28 -0.38
N THR A 62 1.33 -11.68 -1.53
CA THR A 62 0.60 -12.96 -1.66
C THR A 62 1.23 -13.91 -2.66
#